data_bd38dd348d314f65dd99a049e7039f93
#
_entry.id   bd38dd348d314f65dd99a049e7039f93
#
_cell.length_a   1.000
_cell.length_b   1.000
_cell.length_c   1.000
_cell.angle_alpha   90.00
_cell.angle_beta   90.00
_cell.angle_gamma   90.00
#
_symmetry.space_group_name_H-M   'P 1'
#
loop_
_entity.id
_entity.type
_entity.pdbx_description
1 polymer ?
#
loop_
_entity_poly.entity_id
_entity_poly.type
_entity_poly.pdbx_seq_one_letter_code
_entity_poly.pdbx_strand_id
1 'polypeptide(L)'
;NRQFEGFLTAKAITDIYYLTHRQTHSDKATRDVLTKLCALFGLLDTTALDIRKAISAEISDFEDAVMVETTVRSGADCIVTRNTKDYSKAPIPVYAPAEFIELLTETSEDQTD
;
A
#
# COMPACT_ATOMS: atom_id res chain seq x y z
N ASN A 1 3.33 -9.09 19.53
CA ASN A 1 3.10 -9.22 18.83
C ASN A 1 3.31 -9.16 17.57
N ARG A 2 3.30 -9.15 16.76
CA ARG A 2 3.22 -9.11 15.69
C ARG A 2 2.64 -9.12 14.91
N GLN A 3 2.72 -8.87 14.31
CA GLN A 3 1.58 -9.18 13.78
C GLN A 3 1.48 -9.01 12.36
N PHE A 4 2.01 -7.95 11.74
CA PHE A 4 2.03 -7.82 10.28
C PHE A 4 3.23 -6.99 9.87
N GLU A 5 3.66 -7.19 8.61
CA GLU A 5 4.65 -6.35 7.97
C GLU A 5 3.94 -5.50 6.93
N GLY A 6 4.15 -4.19 6.99
CA GLY A 6 3.58 -3.28 6.01
C GLY A 6 4.59 -2.93 4.93
N PHE A 7 4.10 -2.73 3.70
CA PHE A 7 4.94 -2.38 2.56
C PHE A 7 4.33 -1.23 1.79
N LEU A 8 5.19 -0.45 1.17
CA LEU A 8 4.78 0.65 0.30
C LEU A 8 5.39 0.44 -1.07
N THR A 9 4.61 0.74 -2.11
CA THR A 9 5.14 0.68 -3.47
C THR A 9 5.86 1.98 -3.80
N ALA A 10 6.69 1.96 -4.84
CA ALA A 10 7.38 3.16 -5.28
C ALA A 10 6.39 4.28 -5.62
N LYS A 11 5.26 3.93 -6.25
CA LYS A 11 4.23 4.92 -6.57
C LYS A 11 3.66 5.55 -5.30
N ALA A 12 3.37 4.73 -4.28
CA ALA A 12 2.84 5.25 -3.03
C ALA A 12 3.78 6.25 -2.38
N ILE A 13 5.08 5.98 -2.42
CA ILE A 13 6.09 6.89 -1.86
C ILE A 13 6.06 8.25 -2.58
N THR A 14 6.00 8.25 -3.91
CA THR A 14 5.96 9.51 -4.64
C THR A 14 4.67 10.28 -4.36
N ASP A 15 3.55 9.60 -4.26
CA ASP A 15 2.28 10.24 -3.92
C ASP A 15 2.34 10.85 -2.51
N ILE A 16 2.89 10.12 -1.56
CA ILE A 16 3.05 10.60 -0.19
C ILE A 16 3.96 11.84 -0.17
N TYR A 17 5.02 11.82 -0.98
CA TYR A 17 5.90 12.99 -1.05
C TYR A 17 5.12 14.25 -1.43
N TYR A 18 4.34 14.19 -2.51
CA TYR A 18 3.62 15.37 -2.96
C TYR A 18 2.53 15.83 -2.00
N LEU A 19 1.82 14.88 -1.41
CA LEU A 19 0.78 15.23 -0.43
C LEU A 19 1.38 15.85 0.82
N THR A 20 2.49 15.32 1.30
CA THR A 20 3.15 15.84 2.49
C THR A 20 3.80 17.20 2.22
N HIS A 21 4.41 17.33 1.05
CA HIS A 21 5.05 18.60 0.66
C HIS A 21 4.07 19.77 0.61
N ARG A 22 2.82 19.50 0.26
CA ARG A 22 1.78 20.54 0.27
C ARG A 22 1.59 21.14 1.66
N GLN A 23 1.85 20.37 2.69
CA GLN A 23 1.69 20.84 4.06
C GLN A 23 2.96 21.42 4.65
N THR A 24 4.11 20.80 4.38
CA THR A 24 5.37 21.24 4.96
C THR A 24 5.99 22.39 4.20
N HIS A 25 5.75 22.49 2.90
CA HIS A 25 6.38 23.46 2.00
C HIS A 25 7.92 23.40 2.05
N SER A 26 8.45 22.24 2.45
CA SER A 26 9.90 22.05 2.60
C SER A 26 10.27 20.65 2.10
N ASP A 27 11.20 20.61 1.15
CA ASP A 27 11.70 19.32 0.66
C ASP A 27 12.39 18.54 1.78
N LYS A 28 13.19 19.24 2.60
CA LYS A 28 13.90 18.58 3.69
C LYS A 28 12.92 17.94 4.70
N ALA A 29 11.92 18.70 5.14
CA ALA A 29 10.93 18.19 6.09
C ALA A 29 10.17 17.01 5.50
N THR A 30 9.83 17.09 4.21
CA THR A 30 9.11 16.01 3.54
C THR A 30 9.97 14.75 3.43
N ARG A 31 11.24 14.90 3.06
CA ARG A 31 12.15 13.74 2.98
C ARG A 31 12.36 13.10 4.34
N ASP A 32 12.38 13.89 5.42
CA ASP A 32 12.48 13.35 6.77
C ASP A 32 11.29 12.46 7.09
N VAL A 33 10.08 12.86 6.68
CA VAL A 33 8.87 12.03 6.85
C VAL A 33 9.02 10.72 6.09
N LEU A 34 9.48 10.78 4.84
CA LEU A 34 9.68 9.58 4.03
C LEU A 34 10.70 8.64 4.65
N THR A 35 11.76 9.19 5.23
CA THR A 35 12.78 8.40 5.91
C THR A 35 12.16 7.59 7.05
N LYS A 36 11.28 8.22 7.83
CA LYS A 36 10.60 7.55 8.93
C LYS A 36 9.67 6.47 8.43
N LEU A 37 8.95 6.75 7.33
CA LEU A 37 8.05 5.74 6.74
C LEU A 37 8.83 4.53 6.25
N CYS A 38 9.97 4.74 5.61
CA CYS A 38 10.79 3.65 5.11
C CYS A 38 11.42 2.84 6.24
N ALA A 39 11.54 3.42 7.43
CA ALA A 39 12.01 2.67 8.59
C ALA A 39 10.92 1.77 9.15
N LEU A 40 9.64 2.14 8.95
CA LEU A 40 8.50 1.39 9.47
C LEU A 40 7.96 0.38 8.46
N PHE A 41 8.06 0.67 7.18
CA PHE A 41 7.49 -0.15 6.12
C PHE A 41 8.56 -0.57 5.13
N GLY A 42 8.42 -1.79 4.60
CA GLY A 42 9.28 -2.22 3.51
C GLY A 42 8.87 -1.57 2.21
N LEU A 43 9.77 -1.54 1.25
CA LEU A 43 9.45 -1.04 -0.09
C LEU A 43 9.33 -2.21 -1.05
N LEU A 44 8.34 -2.15 -1.92
CA LEU A 44 8.12 -3.17 -2.95
C LEU A 44 8.57 -2.65 -4.30
N ASP A 45 9.38 -3.45 -4.97
CA ASP A 45 9.83 -3.16 -6.33
C ASP A 45 8.84 -3.68 -7.35
N THR A 46 8.57 -2.87 -8.36
CA THR A 46 7.78 -3.32 -9.50
C THR A 46 8.73 -3.92 -10.53
N THR A 47 8.41 -5.10 -11.01
CA THR A 47 9.27 -5.82 -11.98
C THR A 47 8.65 -5.79 -13.37
N ALA A 48 9.44 -6.20 -14.36
CA ALA A 48 8.94 -6.32 -15.74
C ALA A 48 7.75 -7.27 -15.81
N LEU A 49 7.75 -8.33 -15.01
CA LEU A 49 6.64 -9.27 -15.00
C LEU A 49 5.35 -8.60 -14.49
N ASP A 50 5.46 -7.74 -13.48
CA ASP A 50 4.30 -7.01 -12.96
C ASP A 50 3.68 -6.14 -14.06
N ILE A 51 4.52 -5.46 -14.83
CA ILE A 51 4.06 -4.62 -15.93
C ILE A 51 3.35 -5.48 -16.99
N ARG A 52 3.92 -6.60 -17.36
CA ARG A 52 3.31 -7.47 -18.37
C ARG A 52 1.96 -8.01 -17.93
N LYS A 53 1.84 -8.39 -16.67
CA LYS A 53 0.57 -8.88 -16.14
C LYS A 53 -0.46 -7.76 -16.07
N ALA A 54 -0.02 -6.56 -15.70
CA ALA A 54 -0.93 -5.42 -15.60
C ALA A 54 -1.56 -5.07 -16.95
N ILE A 55 -0.81 -5.24 -18.04
CA ILE A 55 -1.31 -4.95 -19.38
C ILE A 55 -2.56 -5.78 -19.72
N SER A 56 -2.64 -7.01 -19.23
CA SER A 56 -3.77 -7.89 -19.50
C SER A 56 -4.76 -7.97 -18.33
N ALA A 57 -4.55 -7.20 -17.27
CA ALA A 57 -5.42 -7.23 -16.11
C ALA A 57 -6.75 -6.53 -16.38
N GLU A 58 -7.78 -6.93 -15.63
CA GLU A 58 -9.11 -6.35 -15.79
C GLU A 58 -9.33 -5.04 -15.04
N ILE A 59 -8.34 -4.61 -14.26
CA ILE A 59 -8.41 -3.35 -13.53
C ILE A 59 -8.24 -2.22 -14.54
N SER A 60 -9.20 -1.29 -14.58
CA SER A 60 -9.26 -0.28 -15.63
C SER A 60 -8.14 0.76 -15.58
N ASP A 61 -7.70 1.15 -14.40
CA ASP A 61 -6.60 2.09 -14.27
C ASP A 61 -5.29 1.33 -14.32
N PHE A 62 -4.43 1.67 -15.27
CA PHE A 62 -3.18 0.94 -15.47
C PHE A 62 -2.23 1.04 -14.28
N GLU A 63 -2.11 2.22 -13.67
CA GLU A 63 -1.25 2.37 -12.50
C GLU A 63 -1.72 1.50 -11.34
N ASP A 64 -3.03 1.42 -11.15
CA ASP A 64 -3.61 0.55 -10.12
C ASP A 64 -3.36 -0.92 -10.44
N ALA A 65 -3.47 -1.29 -11.72
CA ALA A 65 -3.18 -2.65 -12.14
C ALA A 65 -1.74 -3.04 -11.84
N VAL A 66 -0.79 -2.14 -12.11
CA VAL A 66 0.63 -2.37 -11.81
C VAL A 66 0.82 -2.55 -10.31
N MET A 67 0.17 -1.71 -9.52
CA MET A 67 0.28 -1.79 -8.06
C MET A 67 -0.27 -3.11 -7.52
N VAL A 68 -1.41 -3.56 -8.05
CA VAL A 68 -2.00 -4.83 -7.63
C VAL A 68 -1.08 -5.99 -7.98
N GLU A 69 -0.53 -6.01 -9.21
CA GLU A 69 0.35 -7.11 -9.61
C GLU A 69 1.62 -7.16 -8.77
N THR A 70 2.20 -5.99 -8.47
CA THR A 70 3.37 -5.91 -7.61
C THR A 70 3.05 -6.48 -6.23
N THR A 71 1.90 -6.10 -5.68
CA THR A 71 1.48 -6.52 -4.35
C THR A 71 1.22 -8.02 -4.28
N VAL A 72 0.51 -8.54 -5.26
CA VAL A 72 0.18 -9.98 -5.32
C VAL A 72 1.44 -10.82 -5.46
N ARG A 73 2.34 -10.42 -6.35
CA ARG A 73 3.60 -11.14 -6.55
C ARG A 73 4.41 -11.20 -5.27
N SER A 74 4.35 -10.15 -4.48
CA SER A 74 5.11 -10.06 -3.23
C SER A 74 4.54 -10.91 -2.11
N GLY A 75 3.38 -11.55 -2.33
CA GLY A 75 2.76 -12.41 -1.33
C GLY A 75 2.03 -11.67 -0.23
N ALA A 76 1.63 -10.44 -0.48
CA ALA A 76 0.87 -9.66 0.50
C ALA A 76 -0.50 -10.27 0.74
N ASP A 77 -1.00 -10.14 1.95
CA ASP A 77 -2.30 -10.70 2.34
C ASP A 77 -3.46 -9.81 1.97
N CYS A 78 -3.24 -8.51 1.86
CA CYS A 78 -4.31 -7.57 1.54
C CYS A 78 -3.74 -6.25 1.04
N ILE A 79 -4.64 -5.42 0.53
CA ILE A 79 -4.34 -4.04 0.11
C ILE A 79 -5.14 -3.12 1.01
N VAL A 80 -4.53 -2.03 1.47
CA VAL A 80 -5.22 -0.98 2.22
C VAL A 80 -5.18 0.29 1.39
N THR A 81 -6.35 0.83 1.07
CA THR A 81 -6.46 1.99 0.19
C THR A 81 -7.73 2.78 0.48
N ARG A 82 -7.69 4.07 0.24
CA ARG A 82 -8.88 4.91 0.33
C ARG A 82 -9.83 4.69 -0.82
N ASN A 83 -9.31 4.18 -1.94
CA ASN A 83 -10.07 4.03 -3.18
C ASN A 83 -10.41 2.56 -3.43
N THR A 84 -11.13 1.95 -2.52
CA THR A 84 -11.44 0.52 -2.60
C THR A 84 -12.13 0.12 -3.90
N LYS A 85 -12.92 1.04 -4.48
CA LYS A 85 -13.61 0.77 -5.74
C LYS A 85 -12.65 0.49 -6.89
N ASP A 86 -11.51 1.16 -6.89
CA ASP A 86 -10.54 1.03 -7.98
C ASP A 86 -9.86 -0.34 -7.95
N TYR A 87 -9.95 -1.03 -6.83
CA TYR A 87 -9.32 -2.33 -6.64
C TYR A 87 -10.34 -3.47 -6.49
N SER A 88 -11.58 -3.24 -6.89
CA SER A 88 -12.65 -4.24 -6.72
C SER A 88 -12.36 -5.57 -7.42
N LYS A 89 -11.51 -5.57 -8.44
CA LYS A 89 -11.14 -6.79 -9.16
C LYS A 89 -9.81 -7.38 -8.72
N ALA A 90 -9.23 -6.86 -7.64
CA ALA A 90 -7.98 -7.42 -7.11
C ALA A 90 -8.24 -8.82 -6.56
N PRO A 91 -7.27 -9.74 -6.73
CA PRO A 91 -7.45 -11.13 -6.27
C PRO A 91 -7.22 -11.35 -4.78
N ILE A 92 -6.88 -10.29 -4.04
CA ILE A 92 -6.70 -10.37 -2.59
C ILE A 92 -7.63 -9.35 -1.93
N PRO A 93 -7.90 -9.51 -0.63
CA PRO A 93 -8.81 -8.58 0.08
C PRO A 93 -8.31 -7.14 0.04
N VAL A 94 -9.26 -6.21 -0.09
CA VAL A 94 -8.98 -4.78 -0.14
C VAL A 94 -9.78 -4.11 0.97
N TYR A 95 -9.10 -3.33 1.80
CA TYR A 95 -9.72 -2.64 2.94
C TYR A 95 -9.49 -1.15 2.86
N ALA A 96 -10.48 -0.38 3.32
CA ALA A 96 -10.25 1.04 3.62
C ALA A 96 -9.42 1.12 4.91
N PRO A 97 -8.68 2.22 5.13
CA PRO A 97 -7.87 2.33 6.35
C PRO A 97 -8.63 2.10 7.65
N ALA A 98 -9.86 2.64 7.76
CA ALA A 98 -10.66 2.46 8.97
C ALA A 98 -11.03 0.99 9.18
N GLU A 99 -11.39 0.29 8.10
CA GLU A 99 -11.72 -1.12 8.16
C GLU A 99 -10.53 -1.95 8.61
N PHE A 100 -9.35 -1.62 8.11
CA PHE A 100 -8.15 -2.36 8.46
C PHE A 100 -7.79 -2.17 9.93
N ILE A 101 -7.95 -0.95 10.43
CA ILE A 101 -7.69 -0.64 11.85
C ILE A 101 -8.63 -1.46 12.73
N GLU A 102 -9.92 -1.54 12.37
CA GLU A 102 -10.87 -2.36 13.10
C GLU A 102 -10.46 -3.82 13.14
N LEU A 103 -10.02 -4.33 11.98
CA LEU A 103 -9.59 -5.73 11.88
C LEU A 103 -8.41 -6.00 12.81
N LEU A 104 -7.43 -5.10 12.85
CA LEU A 104 -6.28 -5.24 13.74
C LEU A 104 -6.69 -5.16 15.20
N THR A 105 -7.61 -4.28 15.54
CA THR A 105 -8.10 -4.12 16.90
C THR A 105 -8.81 -5.39 17.37
N GLU A 106 -9.66 -5.96 16.54
CA GLU A 106 -10.35 -7.21 16.86
C GLU A 106 -9.36 -8.33 17.10
N THR A 107 -8.36 -8.45 16.23
CA THR A 107 -7.34 -9.48 16.37
C THR A 107 -6.55 -9.30 17.67
N SER A 108 -6.20 -8.05 18.01
CA SER A 108 -5.48 -7.76 19.24
C SER A 108 -6.30 -8.10 20.47
N GLU A 109 -7.60 -7.79 20.45
CA GLU A 109 -8.49 -8.12 21.55
C GLU A 109 -8.60 -9.62 21.74
N ASP A 110 -8.71 -10.37 20.65
CA ASP A 110 -8.77 -11.83 20.71
C ASP A 110 -7.48 -12.40 21.31
N GLN A 111 -6.35 -11.80 21.00
CA GLN A 111 -5.07 -12.27 21.49
C GLN A 111 -4.83 -11.99 22.96
N THR A 112 -5.48 -10.98 23.50
CA THR A 112 -5.29 -10.63 24.92
C THR A 112 -6.09 -11.52 25.87
N ASP A 113 -7.01 -12.24 25.34
CA ASP A 113 -7.80 -13.16 26.15
C ASP A 113 -7.02 -14.46 26.38
#